data_b4f361394a470ed7e64e12e83c5e7e90
#
_entry.id   b4f361394a470ed7e64e12e83c5e7e90
#
_cell.length_a   1.000
_cell.length_b   1.000
_cell.length_c   1.000
_cell.angle_alpha   90.00
_cell.angle_beta   90.00
_cell.angle_gamma   90.00
#
_symmetry.space_group_name_H-M   'P 1'
#
loop_
_entity.id
_entity.type
_entity.pdbx_description
1 polymer ?
#
loop_
_entity_poly.entity_id
_entity_poly.type
_entity_poly.pdbx_seq_one_letter_code
_entity_poly.pdbx_strand_id
1 'polypeptide(L)'
;MWNSPTYTEIRRQLIAGEKPEMCVRCFREEAAGIRSPRSGFNEKWWNDTVTVAEEIPVDVRYVDLRLGNLCNLKCRMCNPWASSMWVKDWNHVVPTAKLDPDITIDEETLAFMNVMTEWPDYKKTGLNFQDIAHTVEEIYLTGGEPTLAKSQYALLDYCIENDLAK
;
A
#
# COMPACT_ATOMS: atom_id res chain seq x y z
N MET A 1 14.37 7.05 -1.79
CA MET A 1 13.21 7.20 -0.88
C MET A 1 13.54 6.71 0.53
N TRP A 2 14.01 5.46 0.71
CA TRP A 2 14.24 4.80 2.00
C TRP A 2 15.19 5.58 2.94
N ASN A 3 16.28 6.10 2.42
CA ASN A 3 17.23 6.97 3.14
C ASN A 3 17.07 8.46 2.78
N SER A 4 15.83 8.91 2.51
CA SER A 4 15.57 10.34 2.36
C SER A 4 15.74 11.07 3.69
N PRO A 5 16.05 12.38 3.70
CA PRO A 5 16.20 13.14 4.94
C PRO A 5 15.02 13.00 5.91
N THR A 6 13.80 12.98 5.37
CA THR A 6 12.57 12.82 6.17
C THR A 6 12.55 11.49 6.91
N TYR A 7 12.81 10.37 6.22
CA TYR A 7 12.80 9.05 6.87
C TYR A 7 13.98 8.85 7.82
N THR A 8 15.14 9.42 7.50
CA THR A 8 16.30 9.40 8.39
C THR A 8 16.00 10.15 9.69
N GLU A 9 15.38 11.32 9.60
CA GLU A 9 14.99 12.11 10.77
C GLU A 9 13.91 11.39 11.61
N ILE A 10 12.90 10.78 10.99
CA ILE A 10 11.90 9.99 11.72
C ILE A 10 12.56 8.84 12.48
N ARG A 11 13.50 8.12 11.86
CA ARG A 11 14.24 7.05 12.53
C ARG A 11 15.05 7.58 13.70
N ARG A 12 15.78 8.68 13.50
CA ARG A 12 16.54 9.34 14.58
C ARG A 12 15.66 9.65 15.79
N GLN A 13 14.49 10.27 15.56
CA GLN A 13 13.54 10.60 16.62
C GLN A 13 13.02 9.35 17.34
N LEU A 14 12.65 8.30 16.59
CA LEU A 14 12.19 7.04 17.18
C LEU A 14 13.27 6.36 18.04
N ILE A 15 14.53 6.37 17.58
CA ILE A 15 15.67 5.85 18.34
C ILE A 15 15.86 6.63 19.64
N ALA A 16 15.73 7.95 19.58
CA ALA A 16 15.83 8.82 20.75
C ALA A 16 14.64 8.69 21.72
N GLY A 17 13.64 7.83 21.40
CA GLY A 17 12.42 7.69 22.20
C GLY A 17 11.42 8.84 22.00
N GLU A 18 11.66 9.70 21.02
CA GLU A 18 10.76 10.78 20.67
C GLU A 18 9.54 10.23 19.90
N LYS A 19 8.48 11.05 19.81
CA LYS A 19 7.24 10.69 19.09
C LYS A 19 7.08 11.58 17.87
N PRO A 20 7.57 11.16 16.69
CA PRO A 20 7.43 11.94 15.46
C PRO A 20 5.97 12.28 15.18
N GLU A 21 5.71 13.47 14.66
CA GLU A 21 4.36 13.95 14.34
C GLU A 21 3.62 13.00 13.38
N MET A 22 4.32 12.46 12.39
CA MET A 22 3.75 11.48 11.44
C MET A 22 3.31 10.17 12.11
N CYS A 23 3.82 9.85 13.30
CA CYS A 23 3.50 8.64 14.05
C CYS A 23 2.46 8.86 15.15
N VAL A 24 1.91 10.08 15.29
CA VAL A 24 1.02 10.46 16.39
C VAL A 24 -0.20 9.56 16.53
N ARG A 25 -0.75 9.06 15.43
CA ARG A 25 -1.90 8.15 15.45
C ARG A 25 -1.57 6.87 16.21
N CYS A 26 -0.49 6.19 15.84
CA CYS A 26 -0.08 4.95 16.50
C CYS A 26 0.20 5.18 18.00
N PHE A 27 0.90 6.24 18.35
CA PHE A 27 1.18 6.55 19.75
C PHE A 27 -0.08 6.89 20.56
N ARG A 28 -1.08 7.50 19.94
CA ARG A 28 -2.38 7.77 20.58
C ARG A 28 -3.17 6.49 20.81
N GLU A 29 -3.20 5.60 19.83
CA GLU A 29 -3.83 4.28 19.96
C GLU A 29 -3.18 3.47 21.09
N GLU A 30 -1.85 3.43 21.14
CA GLU A 30 -1.08 2.74 22.18
C GLU A 30 -1.29 3.33 23.58
N ALA A 31 -1.36 4.64 23.69
CA ALA A 31 -1.66 5.31 24.95
C ALA A 31 -3.08 5.00 25.46
N ALA A 32 -4.00 4.69 24.56
CA ALA A 32 -5.35 4.25 24.88
C ALA A 32 -5.46 2.72 25.13
N GLY A 33 -4.34 1.98 25.14
CA GLY A 33 -4.32 0.53 25.29
C GLY A 33 -4.77 -0.25 24.04
N ILE A 34 -4.81 0.42 22.87
CA ILE A 34 -5.21 -0.20 21.61
C ILE A 34 -3.94 -0.61 20.86
N ARG A 35 -3.95 -1.83 20.30
CA ARG A 35 -2.86 -2.31 19.44
C ARG A 35 -2.81 -1.50 18.16
N SER A 36 -1.73 -0.77 17.94
CA SER A 36 -1.49 0.00 16.73
C SER A 36 -0.87 -0.84 15.61
N PRO A 37 -0.95 -0.42 14.33
CA PRO A 37 -0.18 -1.05 13.27
C PRO A 37 1.33 -1.11 13.58
N ARG A 38 1.89 -0.05 14.17
CA ARG A 38 3.31 0.01 14.57
C ARG A 38 3.66 -1.08 15.57
N SER A 39 2.88 -1.23 16.65
CA SER A 39 3.13 -2.29 17.64
C SER A 39 2.97 -3.67 17.05
N GLY A 40 1.97 -3.88 16.18
CA GLY A 40 1.74 -5.15 15.51
C GLY A 40 2.88 -5.55 14.57
N PHE A 41 3.41 -4.62 13.80
CA PHE A 41 4.56 -4.88 12.95
C PHE A 41 5.84 -5.10 13.77
N ASN A 42 6.05 -4.34 14.84
CA ASN A 42 7.19 -4.55 15.72
C ASN A 42 7.16 -5.95 16.37
N GLU A 43 6.02 -6.41 16.88
CA GLU A 43 5.88 -7.75 17.43
C GLU A 43 6.20 -8.85 16.39
N LYS A 44 5.84 -8.63 15.12
CA LYS A 44 6.05 -9.61 14.06
C LYS A 44 7.48 -9.68 13.56
N TRP A 45 8.14 -8.54 13.39
CA TRP A 45 9.44 -8.46 12.70
C TRP A 45 10.58 -7.90 13.55
N TRP A 46 10.32 -7.42 14.77
CA TRP A 46 11.38 -6.99 15.64
C TRP A 46 12.18 -8.21 16.11
N ASN A 47 13.47 -8.15 15.89
CA ASN A 47 14.41 -9.06 16.53
C ASN A 47 15.55 -8.23 17.15
N ASP A 48 16.22 -8.78 18.15
CA ASP A 48 17.28 -8.11 18.89
C ASP A 48 18.53 -7.79 18.04
N THR A 49 18.54 -8.23 16.78
CA THR A 49 19.64 -8.00 15.84
C THR A 49 19.44 -6.75 14.98
N VAL A 50 18.34 -6.04 15.12
CA VAL A 50 18.10 -4.80 14.36
C VAL A 50 19.05 -3.72 14.85
N THR A 51 20.13 -3.51 14.09
CA THR A 51 21.00 -2.37 14.28
C THR A 51 20.30 -1.14 13.76
N VAL A 52 19.95 -0.23 14.65
CA VAL A 52 19.36 1.04 14.27
C VAL A 52 20.47 1.98 13.86
N ALA A 53 20.60 2.25 12.58
CA ALA A 53 21.56 3.19 12.00
C ALA A 53 20.80 4.33 11.31
N GLU A 54 21.46 5.49 11.17
CA GLU A 54 20.89 6.61 10.40
C GLU A 54 20.65 6.20 8.94
N GLU A 55 21.59 5.46 8.35
CA GLU A 55 21.43 4.82 7.05
C GLU A 55 21.26 3.31 7.25
N ILE A 56 20.20 2.76 6.67
CA ILE A 56 19.91 1.33 6.74
C ILE A 56 19.80 0.76 5.32
N PRO A 57 20.22 -0.49 5.11
CA PRO A 57 19.97 -1.18 3.85
C PRO A 57 18.47 -1.22 3.56
N VAL A 58 18.12 -1.29 2.28
CA VAL A 58 16.72 -1.48 1.87
C VAL A 58 16.36 -2.93 2.15
N ASP A 59 15.69 -3.16 3.28
CA ASP A 59 15.21 -4.46 3.73
C ASP A 59 13.68 -4.38 3.87
N VAL A 60 12.97 -4.63 2.77
CA VAL A 60 11.51 -4.59 2.70
C VAL A 60 10.98 -5.97 2.95
N ARG A 61 10.41 -6.23 4.13
CA ARG A 61 9.86 -7.53 4.51
C ARG A 61 8.38 -7.68 4.22
N TYR A 62 7.65 -6.59 4.22
CA TYR A 62 6.21 -6.54 3.92
C TYR A 62 5.94 -5.54 2.82
N VAL A 63 5.13 -5.92 1.86
CA VAL A 63 4.70 -5.04 0.78
C VAL A 63 3.20 -5.16 0.53
N ASP A 64 2.51 -4.03 0.50
CA ASP A 64 1.11 -3.91 0.06
C ASP A 64 1.12 -3.40 -1.40
N LEU A 65 0.69 -4.25 -2.31
CA LEU A 65 0.67 -3.98 -3.74
C LEU A 65 -0.75 -3.81 -4.24
N ARG A 66 -1.08 -2.61 -4.69
CA ARG A 66 -2.32 -2.31 -5.40
C ARG A 66 -2.11 -2.44 -6.89
N LEU A 67 -2.59 -3.54 -7.45
CA LEU A 67 -2.39 -3.90 -8.87
C LEU A 67 -3.43 -3.26 -9.82
N GLY A 68 -3.96 -2.10 -9.46
CA GLY A 68 -4.97 -1.38 -10.21
C GLY A 68 -6.36 -1.51 -9.60
N ASN A 69 -7.38 -1.07 -10.36
CA ASN A 69 -8.78 -1.09 -9.91
C ASN A 69 -9.65 -2.07 -10.71
N LEU A 70 -9.05 -2.94 -11.54
CA LEU A 70 -9.80 -3.93 -12.31
C LEU A 70 -10.55 -4.86 -11.35
N CYS A 71 -11.88 -4.90 -11.47
CA CYS A 71 -12.74 -5.69 -10.59
C CYS A 71 -14.00 -6.13 -11.34
N ASN A 72 -14.53 -7.28 -10.97
CA ASN A 72 -15.82 -7.79 -11.47
C ASN A 72 -16.95 -7.62 -10.44
N LEU A 73 -16.68 -6.99 -9.29
CA LEU A 73 -17.62 -6.76 -8.21
C LEU A 73 -17.86 -5.27 -7.96
N LYS A 74 -19.06 -4.95 -7.48
CA LYS A 74 -19.49 -3.61 -7.08
C LYS A 74 -19.85 -3.62 -5.59
N CYS A 75 -18.83 -3.84 -4.74
CA CYS A 75 -19.03 -3.92 -3.29
C CYS A 75 -19.44 -2.56 -2.72
N ARG A 76 -20.36 -2.58 -1.77
CA ARG A 76 -20.96 -1.38 -1.17
C ARG A 76 -19.94 -0.45 -0.50
N MET A 77 -18.83 -0.99 -0.02
CA MET A 77 -17.76 -0.23 0.66
C MET A 77 -16.67 0.25 -0.31
N CYS A 78 -16.76 -0.11 -1.59
CA CYS A 78 -15.77 0.27 -2.59
C CYS A 78 -16.17 1.57 -3.31
N ASN A 79 -15.20 2.16 -3.98
CA ASN A 79 -15.32 3.35 -4.80
C ASN A 79 -14.57 3.13 -6.14
N PRO A 80 -14.59 4.08 -7.09
CA PRO A 80 -13.90 3.94 -8.38
C PRO A 80 -12.40 3.68 -8.30
N TRP A 81 -11.71 4.13 -7.27
CA TRP A 81 -10.29 3.87 -7.06
C TRP A 81 -10.00 2.40 -6.71
N ALA A 82 -10.98 1.72 -6.12
CA ALA A 82 -10.86 0.34 -5.69
C ALA A 82 -11.62 -0.65 -6.59
N SER A 83 -12.53 -0.18 -7.46
CA SER A 83 -13.27 -1.04 -8.37
C SER A 83 -13.68 -0.29 -9.64
N SER A 84 -13.22 -0.77 -10.79
CA SER A 84 -13.60 -0.25 -12.11
C SER A 84 -15.11 -0.34 -12.38
N MET A 85 -15.82 -1.24 -11.70
CA MET A 85 -17.26 -1.37 -11.83
C MET A 85 -18.04 -0.16 -11.31
N TRP A 86 -17.45 0.62 -10.39
CA TRP A 86 -18.08 1.83 -9.85
C TRP A 86 -17.92 3.06 -10.77
N VAL A 87 -16.97 3.07 -11.69
CA VAL A 87 -16.62 4.25 -12.49
C VAL A 87 -17.83 4.85 -13.20
N LYS A 88 -18.66 4.03 -13.81
CA LYS A 88 -19.83 4.51 -14.57
C LYS A 88 -20.98 5.05 -13.71
N ASP A 89 -21.11 4.56 -12.50
CA ASP A 89 -22.29 4.84 -11.68
C ASP A 89 -21.99 5.80 -10.52
N TRP A 90 -20.72 6.08 -10.24
CA TRP A 90 -20.31 6.76 -9.02
C TRP A 90 -21.00 8.11 -8.84
N ASN A 91 -20.88 9.01 -9.81
CA ASN A 91 -21.46 10.34 -9.73
C ASN A 91 -23.00 10.33 -9.72
N HIS A 92 -23.63 9.25 -10.15
CA HIS A 92 -25.08 9.06 -10.03
C HIS A 92 -25.47 8.57 -8.63
N VAL A 93 -24.66 7.73 -8.03
CA VAL A 93 -24.90 7.13 -6.71
C VAL A 93 -24.67 8.12 -5.57
N VAL A 94 -23.65 8.98 -5.66
CA VAL A 94 -23.27 9.92 -4.61
C VAL A 94 -24.46 10.76 -4.12
N PRO A 95 -25.19 11.51 -4.98
CA PRO A 95 -26.34 12.29 -4.54
C PRO A 95 -27.52 11.40 -4.09
N THR A 96 -27.77 10.27 -4.75
CA THR A 96 -28.85 9.34 -4.44
C THR A 96 -28.69 8.71 -3.06
N ALA A 97 -27.45 8.36 -2.69
CA ALA A 97 -27.12 7.80 -1.39
C ALA A 97 -26.91 8.86 -0.30
N LYS A 98 -27.10 10.14 -0.62
CA LYS A 98 -26.86 11.29 0.28
C LYS A 98 -25.44 11.27 0.88
N LEU A 99 -24.48 10.88 0.09
CA LEU A 99 -23.08 10.94 0.45
C LEU A 99 -22.56 12.40 0.31
N ASP A 100 -21.40 12.65 0.88
CA ASP A 100 -20.75 13.96 0.79
C ASP A 100 -20.55 14.33 -0.68
N PRO A 101 -21.04 15.52 -1.14
CA PRO A 101 -20.83 15.97 -2.50
C PRO A 101 -19.36 16.11 -2.90
N ASP A 102 -18.48 16.35 -1.95
CA ASP A 102 -17.03 16.52 -2.18
C ASP A 102 -16.35 15.23 -2.64
N ILE A 103 -17.04 14.08 -2.55
CA ILE A 103 -16.54 12.81 -3.10
C ILE A 103 -16.98 12.54 -4.54
N THR A 104 -17.67 13.47 -5.19
CA THR A 104 -17.89 13.40 -6.65
C THR A 104 -16.56 13.52 -7.38
N ILE A 105 -16.46 12.81 -8.50
CA ILE A 105 -15.23 12.74 -9.28
C ILE A 105 -15.53 13.34 -10.65
N ASP A 106 -14.65 14.23 -11.11
CA ASP A 106 -14.80 14.84 -12.43
C ASP A 106 -14.67 13.79 -13.56
N GLU A 107 -15.22 14.12 -14.73
CA GLU A 107 -15.28 13.18 -15.87
C GLU A 107 -13.89 12.79 -16.38
N GLU A 108 -12.91 13.68 -16.33
CA GLU A 108 -11.54 13.43 -16.77
C GLU A 108 -10.88 12.41 -15.85
N THR A 109 -11.03 12.60 -14.53
CA THR A 109 -10.53 11.65 -13.52
C THR A 109 -11.22 10.29 -13.64
N LEU A 110 -12.54 10.26 -13.87
CA LEU A 110 -13.26 8.98 -14.09
C LEU A 110 -12.78 8.29 -15.37
N ALA A 111 -12.53 9.01 -16.45
CA ALA A 111 -11.97 8.45 -17.67
C ALA A 111 -10.58 7.87 -17.45
N PHE A 112 -9.74 8.58 -16.68
CA PHE A 112 -8.42 8.08 -16.28
C PHE A 112 -8.52 6.79 -15.45
N MET A 113 -9.46 6.70 -14.51
CA MET A 113 -9.70 5.50 -13.71
C MET A 113 -10.12 4.29 -14.54
N ASN A 114 -10.86 4.49 -15.65
CA ASN A 114 -11.19 3.41 -16.56
C ASN A 114 -9.96 2.78 -17.23
N VAL A 115 -8.87 3.53 -17.34
CA VAL A 115 -7.61 3.08 -17.94
C VAL A 115 -6.68 2.46 -16.90
N MET A 116 -6.91 2.71 -15.61
CA MET A 116 -6.14 2.15 -14.50
C MET A 116 -6.49 0.68 -14.21
N THR A 117 -6.59 -0.13 -15.25
CA THR A 117 -6.94 -1.55 -15.09
C THR A 117 -5.76 -2.45 -14.76
N GLU A 118 -4.54 -1.94 -14.88
CA GLU A 118 -3.31 -2.66 -14.54
C GLU A 118 -2.33 -1.70 -13.84
N TRP A 119 -1.42 -2.25 -13.07
CA TRP A 119 -0.39 -1.47 -12.40
C TRP A 119 0.40 -0.65 -13.42
N PRO A 120 0.59 0.66 -13.14
CA PRO A 120 1.37 1.51 -14.01
C PRO A 120 2.79 0.97 -14.15
N ASP A 121 3.32 1.08 -15.35
CA ASP A 121 4.68 0.69 -15.70
C ASP A 121 5.67 1.09 -14.59
N TYR A 122 6.31 0.11 -13.95
CA TYR A 122 7.28 0.29 -12.86
C TYR A 122 8.41 1.26 -13.25
N LYS A 123 8.71 1.42 -14.54
CA LYS A 123 9.67 2.41 -15.04
C LYS A 123 9.30 3.84 -14.68
N LYS A 124 8.00 4.12 -14.53
CA LYS A 124 7.49 5.43 -14.12
C LYS A 124 7.45 5.61 -12.61
N THR A 125 7.27 4.55 -11.85
CA THR A 125 7.19 4.59 -10.38
C THR A 125 8.55 4.49 -9.71
N GLY A 126 9.60 4.05 -10.42
CA GLY A 126 10.93 3.86 -9.89
C GLY A 126 11.05 2.72 -8.88
N LEU A 127 9.98 1.95 -8.66
CA LEU A 127 9.99 0.77 -7.82
C LEU A 127 9.93 -0.47 -8.71
N ASN A 128 11.02 -1.21 -8.75
CA ASN A 128 11.04 -2.53 -9.36
C ASN A 128 10.91 -3.58 -8.24
N PHE A 129 9.88 -4.42 -8.32
CA PHE A 129 9.70 -5.50 -7.35
C PHE A 129 10.94 -6.41 -7.25
N GLN A 130 11.62 -6.64 -8.37
CA GLN A 130 12.83 -7.46 -8.42
C GLN A 130 13.93 -6.96 -7.48
N ASP A 131 14.02 -5.64 -7.25
CA ASP A 131 15.03 -5.05 -6.37
C ASP A 131 14.82 -5.36 -4.89
N ILE A 132 13.57 -5.68 -4.51
CA ILE A 132 13.17 -5.97 -3.12
C ILE A 132 12.74 -7.41 -2.91
N ALA A 133 12.53 -8.18 -3.95
CA ALA A 133 11.96 -9.52 -3.89
C ALA A 133 12.72 -10.48 -2.97
N HIS A 134 14.04 -10.33 -2.86
CA HIS A 134 14.90 -11.19 -2.04
C HIS A 134 14.74 -10.96 -0.53
N THR A 135 14.19 -9.82 -0.12
CA THR A 135 14.00 -9.46 1.29
C THR A 135 12.53 -9.54 1.73
N VAL A 136 11.60 -9.57 0.77
CA VAL A 136 10.16 -9.62 1.05
C VAL A 136 9.77 -10.98 1.58
N GLU A 137 9.16 -10.98 2.77
CA GLU A 137 8.63 -12.18 3.44
C GLU A 137 7.10 -12.28 3.27
N GLU A 138 6.42 -11.15 3.06
CA GLU A 138 4.97 -11.11 2.93
C GLU A 138 4.52 -10.11 1.87
N ILE A 139 3.68 -10.58 0.98
CA ILE A 139 3.04 -9.77 -0.06
C ILE A 139 1.55 -9.72 0.21
N TYR A 140 1.01 -8.52 0.41
CA TYR A 140 -0.42 -8.28 0.49
C TYR A 140 -0.90 -7.68 -0.82
N LEU A 141 -1.76 -8.41 -1.52
CA LEU A 141 -2.29 -8.01 -2.81
C LEU A 141 -3.65 -7.36 -2.64
N THR A 142 -3.77 -6.11 -3.05
CA THR A 142 -4.99 -5.30 -2.96
C THR A 142 -5.28 -4.60 -4.29
N GLY A 143 -6.28 -3.76 -4.29
CA GLY A 143 -6.76 -3.03 -5.46
C GLY A 143 -8.19 -3.40 -5.78
N GLY A 144 -8.50 -3.68 -7.02
CA GLY A 144 -9.80 -4.23 -7.45
C GLY A 144 -9.96 -5.68 -6.98
N GLU A 145 -10.01 -6.59 -7.93
CA GLU A 145 -9.88 -8.02 -7.66
C GLU A 145 -8.50 -8.47 -8.16
N PRO A 146 -7.53 -8.71 -7.26
CA PRO A 146 -6.15 -9.00 -7.65
C PRO A 146 -6.03 -10.19 -8.59
N THR A 147 -6.89 -11.21 -8.46
CA THR A 147 -6.89 -12.40 -9.32
C THR A 147 -7.25 -12.11 -10.78
N LEU A 148 -7.78 -10.95 -11.09
CA LEU A 148 -8.04 -10.50 -12.47
C LEU A 148 -6.84 -9.75 -13.08
N ALA A 149 -5.87 -9.33 -12.25
CA ALA A 149 -4.72 -8.57 -12.69
C ALA A 149 -3.63 -9.49 -13.24
N LYS A 150 -3.26 -9.33 -14.51
CA LYS A 150 -2.17 -10.12 -15.14
C LYS A 150 -0.83 -9.91 -14.44
N SER A 151 -0.60 -8.72 -13.91
CA SER A 151 0.60 -8.37 -13.16
C SER A 151 0.79 -9.21 -11.89
N GLN A 152 -0.29 -9.70 -11.28
CA GLN A 152 -0.21 -10.63 -10.17
C GLN A 152 0.47 -11.94 -10.58
N TYR A 153 0.03 -12.51 -11.70
CA TYR A 153 0.59 -13.77 -12.17
C TYR A 153 2.06 -13.62 -12.57
N ALA A 154 2.41 -12.54 -13.25
CA ALA A 154 3.80 -12.25 -13.57
C ALA A 154 4.68 -12.09 -12.32
N LEU A 155 4.14 -11.52 -11.25
CA LEU A 155 4.82 -11.43 -9.95
C LEU A 155 5.04 -12.82 -9.33
N LEU A 156 3.99 -13.66 -9.33
CA LEU A 156 4.07 -15.02 -8.76
C LEU A 156 5.01 -15.90 -9.58
N ASP A 157 4.95 -15.84 -10.91
CA ASP A 157 5.86 -16.55 -11.80
C ASP A 157 7.31 -16.15 -11.53
N TYR A 158 7.57 -14.85 -11.38
CA TYR A 158 8.92 -14.37 -11.00
C TYR A 158 9.39 -14.95 -9.67
N CYS A 159 8.51 -15.00 -8.65
CA CYS A 159 8.86 -15.58 -7.35
C CYS A 159 9.18 -17.08 -7.45
N ILE A 160 8.42 -17.81 -8.28
CA ILE A 160 8.63 -19.26 -8.49
C ILE A 160 9.93 -19.51 -9.25
N GLU A 161 10.16 -18.81 -10.35
CA GLU A 161 11.35 -18.95 -11.21
C GLU A 161 12.66 -18.62 -10.49
N ASN A 162 12.61 -17.77 -9.47
CA ASN A 162 13.78 -17.35 -8.68
C ASN A 162 13.85 -18.01 -7.30
N ASP A 163 13.07 -19.08 -7.03
CA ASP A 163 13.05 -19.82 -5.76
C ASP A 163 12.80 -18.93 -4.52
N LEU A 164 11.94 -17.93 -4.67
CA LEU A 164 11.57 -17.00 -3.60
C LEU A 164 10.30 -17.42 -2.85
N ALA A 165 9.53 -18.35 -3.41
CA ALA A 165 8.33 -18.91 -2.78
C ALA A 165 8.72 -20.03 -1.81
N LYS A 166 8.61 -19.76 -0.50
CA LYS A 166 8.91 -20.72 0.57
C LYS A 166 7.64 -21.11 1.32
#